data_743d22fb2b012181c2696927b647f2ef
#
_entry.id   743d22fb2b012181c2696927b647f2ef
#
_cell.length_a   1.000
_cell.length_b   1.000
_cell.length_c   1.000
_cell.angle_alpha   90.00
_cell.angle_beta   90.00
_cell.angle_gamma   90.00
#
_symmetry.space_group_name_H-M   'P 1'
#
loop_
_entity.id
_entity.type
_entity.pdbx_description
1 polymer ?
#
loop_
_entity_poly.entity_id
_entity_poly.type
_entity_poly.pdbx_seq_one_letter_code
_entity_poly.pdbx_strand_id
1 'polypeptide(L)'
;MKERIVNLIFTAFLLLVSNAAMAGCLRGIVSDNSGQALEGVMIRLTDPVSGMSESVFSNATGEYVLTTELSGELTVRLRTPYHRDLTTIVDLSHGSSVYKEFSMEVMTDEVEISDSLPAAYHFGSLDFETGEDAVFSRYQFQRDCLSCHQMGNPISRYPRTPEQWESTIERMHRYVGSNFDEELRKRRSQILSKGFNGKPLKVRPQFPLDDSLSRTKIYEYRMERGIIPHDAIVNHNDGLIYTVDQGADHMAITDPVSGKTEYFSQEGGSFWLPFWKSKTMDWPFERYGPHSLAMGLDGKYYTTNSFANSIGVFNPKTRKWEPSIFAGVRAIYPHTVRIDKKGIVWFTIAGRERVGRIDPVSKESTLIDLPDAESGGVAGGTQPYGIDINPTDGSIWYSRLFGDKIGRIDPDTLDVQEFDSPVRGPRRMRFDHQNGTLWVTGYSEGMLARITTRSNGFESKVYALPEFAEGYGPAPYALGVHPKTGEVWLNENMTDRFFRFIPEEERFVVYPAPLMGTYTRDFSFTEDGKACTSNNPLPMVALEGGVGEIICIELLEEAPLTASKVANTEVAIH
;
A
#
# COMPACT_ATOMS: atom_id res chain seq x y z
N MET A 1 48.53 -43.76 1.78
CA MET A 1 48.18 -42.49 1.12
C MET A 1 46.68 -42.36 0.83
N LYS A 2 45.95 -43.47 0.63
CA LYS A 2 44.47 -43.43 0.40
C LYS A 2 43.64 -43.19 1.68
N GLU A 3 44.09 -43.66 2.86
CA GLU A 3 43.34 -43.44 4.11
C GLU A 3 43.43 -42.01 4.68
N ARG A 4 44.47 -41.25 4.35
CA ARG A 4 44.58 -39.85 4.77
C ARG A 4 43.70 -38.90 3.96
N ILE A 5 43.35 -39.27 2.72
CA ILE A 5 42.50 -38.48 1.86
C ILE A 5 41.02 -38.65 2.25
N VAL A 6 40.62 -39.84 2.71
CA VAL A 6 39.23 -40.10 3.14
C VAL A 6 38.91 -39.35 4.45
N ASN A 7 39.86 -39.27 5.38
CA ASN A 7 39.66 -38.51 6.62
C ASN A 7 39.64 -36.98 6.41
N LEU A 8 40.36 -36.46 5.41
CA LEU A 8 40.28 -35.00 5.08
C LEU A 8 38.97 -34.61 4.43
N ILE A 9 38.36 -35.49 3.63
CA ILE A 9 37.06 -35.26 3.00
C ILE A 9 35.94 -35.35 4.03
N PHE A 10 36.02 -36.26 5.01
CA PHE A 10 35.03 -36.37 6.09
C PHE A 10 35.11 -35.19 7.08
N THR A 11 36.30 -34.64 7.35
CA THR A 11 36.48 -33.47 8.23
C THR A 11 36.08 -32.15 7.50
N ALA A 12 36.23 -32.07 6.18
CA ALA A 12 35.77 -30.95 5.39
C ALA A 12 34.23 -30.96 5.19
N PHE A 13 33.58 -32.12 5.22
CA PHE A 13 32.12 -32.24 5.13
C PHE A 13 31.41 -31.92 6.46
N LEU A 14 32.11 -32.05 7.60
CA LEU A 14 31.58 -31.67 8.93
C LEU A 14 31.74 -30.18 9.25
N LEU A 15 32.48 -29.42 8.43
CA LEU A 15 32.64 -27.96 8.58
C LEU A 15 31.71 -27.15 7.65
N LEU A 16 30.89 -27.82 6.84
CA LEU A 16 29.80 -27.24 6.05
C LEU A 16 28.40 -27.52 6.64
N VAL A 17 28.30 -27.88 7.93
CA VAL A 17 27.06 -27.68 8.66
C VAL A 17 26.91 -26.17 8.79
N SER A 18 26.18 -25.60 7.85
CA SER A 18 25.65 -24.23 7.88
C SER A 18 25.27 -23.90 9.32
N ASN A 19 25.75 -22.77 9.83
CA ASN A 19 25.07 -22.05 10.88
C ASN A 19 23.66 -21.68 10.32
N ALA A 20 22.75 -22.63 10.27
CA ALA A 20 21.34 -22.32 10.29
C ALA A 20 21.16 -21.59 11.62
N ALA A 21 21.05 -20.28 11.58
CA ALA A 21 20.68 -19.50 12.74
C ALA A 21 19.40 -20.16 13.29
N MET A 22 19.44 -20.62 14.53
CA MET A 22 18.26 -21.23 15.13
C MET A 22 17.31 -20.08 15.45
N ALA A 23 16.16 -20.09 14.78
CA ALA A 23 15.11 -19.09 15.02
C ALA A 23 14.75 -19.02 16.51
N GLY A 24 14.60 -17.81 17.03
CA GLY A 24 14.04 -17.58 18.36
C GLY A 24 12.52 -17.76 18.34
N CYS A 25 11.93 -17.96 19.52
CA CYS A 25 10.49 -18.10 19.65
C CYS A 25 9.96 -17.31 20.85
N LEU A 26 9.04 -16.38 20.61
CA LEU A 26 8.26 -15.72 21.65
C LEU A 26 6.84 -16.30 21.62
N ARG A 27 6.38 -16.88 22.72
CA ARG A 27 5.06 -17.53 22.81
C ARG A 27 4.39 -17.26 24.13
N GLY A 28 3.08 -17.43 24.21
CA GLY A 28 2.33 -17.26 25.44
C GLY A 28 0.84 -17.11 25.22
N ILE A 29 0.18 -16.46 26.20
CA ILE A 29 -1.25 -16.20 26.19
C ILE A 29 -1.49 -14.72 26.44
N VAL A 30 -2.49 -14.16 25.73
CA VAL A 30 -2.99 -12.80 25.97
C VAL A 30 -4.41 -12.88 26.54
N SER A 31 -4.64 -12.17 27.63
CA SER A 31 -5.96 -12.00 28.23
C SER A 31 -6.25 -10.53 28.52
N ASP A 32 -7.48 -10.19 28.84
CA ASP A 32 -7.81 -8.91 29.45
C ASP A 32 -7.55 -8.91 30.97
N ASN A 33 -7.78 -7.77 31.61
CA ASN A 33 -7.62 -7.61 33.04
C ASN A 33 -8.66 -8.37 33.89
N SER A 34 -9.68 -9.00 33.28
CA SER A 34 -10.61 -9.93 33.94
C SER A 34 -10.17 -11.40 33.84
N GLY A 35 -9.14 -11.69 33.05
CA GLY A 35 -8.65 -13.03 32.75
C GLY A 35 -9.33 -13.67 31.55
N GLN A 36 -10.16 -12.94 30.78
CA GLN A 36 -10.76 -13.44 29.55
C GLN A 36 -9.70 -13.48 28.45
N ALA A 37 -9.55 -14.63 27.77
CA ALA A 37 -8.65 -14.77 26.62
C ALA A 37 -9.05 -13.82 25.49
N LEU A 38 -8.06 -13.20 24.86
CA LEU A 38 -8.26 -12.25 23.77
C LEU A 38 -7.80 -12.83 22.44
N GLU A 39 -8.74 -12.99 21.50
CA GLU A 39 -8.49 -13.38 20.12
C GLU A 39 -8.14 -12.18 19.24
N GLY A 40 -7.29 -12.40 18.23
CA GLY A 40 -6.95 -11.39 17.23
C GLY A 40 -6.10 -10.24 17.75
N VAL A 41 -5.46 -10.39 18.91
CA VAL A 41 -4.47 -9.42 19.39
C VAL A 41 -3.25 -9.49 18.49
N MET A 42 -2.81 -8.37 17.96
CA MET A 42 -1.54 -8.26 17.24
C MET A 42 -0.39 -8.19 18.26
N ILE A 43 0.54 -9.13 18.16
CA ILE A 43 1.80 -9.16 18.91
C ILE A 43 2.90 -8.75 17.94
N ARG A 44 3.38 -7.50 18.05
CA ARG A 44 4.42 -6.91 17.22
C ARG A 44 5.74 -6.89 17.94
N LEU A 45 6.74 -7.57 17.39
CA LEU A 45 8.11 -7.61 17.87
C LEU A 45 8.98 -6.71 17.00
N THR A 46 9.70 -5.77 17.60
CA THR A 46 10.55 -4.81 16.88
C THR A 46 11.98 -4.88 17.36
N ASP A 47 12.91 -5.02 16.42
CA ASP A 47 14.33 -4.81 16.67
C ASP A 47 14.65 -3.31 16.55
N PRO A 48 15.03 -2.62 17.63
CA PRO A 48 15.32 -1.19 17.60
C PRO A 48 16.58 -0.84 16.82
N VAL A 49 17.43 -1.81 16.51
CA VAL A 49 18.71 -1.60 15.80
C VAL A 49 18.50 -1.62 14.28
N SER A 50 17.85 -2.65 13.76
CA SER A 50 17.57 -2.77 12.32
C SER A 50 16.30 -2.01 11.91
N GLY A 51 15.39 -1.74 12.85
CA GLY A 51 14.07 -1.20 12.56
C GLY A 51 13.10 -2.21 11.96
N MET A 52 13.49 -3.48 11.83
CA MET A 52 12.59 -4.55 11.42
C MET A 52 11.56 -4.84 12.48
N SER A 53 10.34 -5.16 12.04
CA SER A 53 9.31 -5.67 12.94
C SER A 53 8.64 -6.91 12.34
N GLU A 54 8.20 -7.78 13.21
CA GLU A 54 7.40 -8.96 12.87
C GLU A 54 6.18 -9.03 13.76
N SER A 55 5.02 -9.30 13.18
CA SER A 55 3.75 -9.39 13.90
C SER A 55 3.04 -10.69 13.64
N VAL A 56 2.42 -11.25 14.68
CA VAL A 56 1.49 -12.38 14.62
C VAL A 56 0.22 -12.03 15.40
N PHE A 57 -0.79 -12.91 15.34
CA PHE A 57 -2.06 -12.69 16.02
C PHE A 57 -2.38 -13.83 16.98
N SER A 58 -2.99 -13.52 18.12
CA SER A 58 -3.50 -14.53 19.04
C SER A 58 -4.71 -15.26 18.46
N ASN A 59 -4.85 -16.55 18.79
CA ASN A 59 -5.98 -17.40 18.40
C ASN A 59 -7.17 -17.24 19.36
N ALA A 60 -8.23 -18.00 19.14
CA ALA A 60 -9.46 -17.98 19.95
C ALA A 60 -9.26 -18.30 21.44
N THR A 61 -8.16 -18.94 21.82
CA THR A 61 -7.79 -19.21 23.23
C THR A 61 -6.79 -18.19 23.79
N GLY A 62 -6.51 -17.11 23.04
CA GLY A 62 -5.53 -16.07 23.40
C GLY A 62 -4.07 -16.49 23.21
N GLU A 63 -3.82 -17.71 22.71
CA GLU A 63 -2.45 -18.19 22.50
C GLU A 63 -1.82 -17.55 21.28
N TYR A 64 -0.52 -17.24 21.38
CA TYR A 64 0.27 -16.73 20.26
C TYR A 64 1.63 -17.42 20.20
N VAL A 65 2.18 -17.53 18.98
CA VAL A 65 3.52 -18.05 18.73
C VAL A 65 4.17 -17.20 17.63
N LEU A 66 5.27 -16.52 17.94
CA LEU A 66 6.08 -15.76 17.01
C LEU A 66 7.47 -16.39 16.90
N THR A 67 7.73 -17.07 15.80
CA THR A 67 9.04 -17.58 15.44
C THR A 67 9.79 -16.51 14.65
N THR A 68 11.04 -16.19 15.01
CA THR A 68 11.77 -15.04 14.45
C THR A 68 13.27 -15.26 14.41
N GLU A 69 13.93 -14.65 13.42
CA GLU A 69 15.39 -14.50 13.38
C GLU A 69 15.86 -13.23 14.11
N LEU A 70 14.95 -12.35 14.53
CA LEU A 70 15.30 -11.19 15.36
C LEU A 70 15.81 -11.66 16.73
N SER A 71 16.82 -10.99 17.27
CA SER A 71 17.44 -11.41 18.53
C SER A 71 18.00 -10.24 19.32
N GLY A 72 18.19 -10.45 20.63
CA GLY A 72 18.65 -9.44 21.56
C GLY A 72 17.51 -8.78 22.33
N GLU A 73 17.71 -7.53 22.75
CA GLU A 73 16.71 -6.75 23.46
C GLU A 73 15.69 -6.14 22.46
N LEU A 74 14.51 -6.74 22.42
CA LEU A 74 13.46 -6.42 21.45
C LEU A 74 12.26 -5.77 22.12
N THR A 75 11.62 -4.84 21.43
CA THR A 75 10.37 -4.23 21.91
C THR A 75 9.18 -5.06 21.45
N VAL A 76 8.31 -5.44 22.39
CA VAL A 76 7.02 -6.09 22.13
C VAL A 76 5.91 -5.09 22.34
N ARG A 77 5.04 -4.92 21.31
CA ARG A 77 3.80 -4.14 21.44
C ARG A 77 2.60 -5.05 21.15
N LEU A 78 1.61 -4.99 22.01
CA LEU A 78 0.31 -5.64 21.82
C LEU A 78 -0.74 -4.60 21.48
N ARG A 79 -1.57 -4.88 20.48
CA ARG A 79 -2.69 -4.02 20.06
C ARG A 79 -3.91 -4.86 19.70
N THR A 80 -5.06 -4.43 20.21
CA THR A 80 -6.39 -4.93 19.78
C THR A 80 -7.42 -3.83 20.01
N PRO A 81 -8.53 -3.79 19.25
CA PRO A 81 -9.58 -2.78 19.46
C PRO A 81 -10.07 -2.74 20.90
N TYR A 82 -10.36 -1.52 21.39
CA TYR A 82 -10.92 -1.25 22.71
C TYR A 82 -10.05 -1.62 23.93
N HIS A 83 -8.78 -1.95 23.69
CA HIS A 83 -7.80 -2.18 24.75
C HIS A 83 -6.64 -1.20 24.59
N ARG A 84 -6.07 -0.78 25.73
CA ARG A 84 -4.85 0.03 25.73
C ARG A 84 -3.69 -0.76 25.19
N ASP A 85 -2.90 -0.15 24.30
CA ASP A 85 -1.66 -0.76 23.81
C ASP A 85 -0.74 -1.09 25.01
N LEU A 86 -0.22 -2.31 25.03
CA LEU A 86 0.79 -2.72 25.99
C LEU A 86 2.14 -2.77 25.28
N THR A 87 3.14 -2.07 25.82
CA THR A 87 4.51 -2.12 25.31
C THR A 87 5.46 -2.56 26.41
N THR A 88 6.35 -3.49 26.08
CA THR A 88 7.38 -4.02 26.99
C THR A 88 8.61 -4.45 26.22
N ILE A 89 9.68 -4.80 26.95
CA ILE A 89 10.91 -5.32 26.37
C ILE A 89 11.02 -6.81 26.69
N VAL A 90 11.54 -7.57 25.74
CA VAL A 90 11.93 -8.97 25.91
C VAL A 90 13.36 -9.13 25.42
N ASP A 91 14.13 -9.96 26.11
CA ASP A 91 15.44 -10.43 25.64
C ASP A 91 15.25 -11.81 25.01
N LEU A 92 15.52 -11.88 23.72
CA LEU A 92 15.34 -13.07 22.90
C LEU A 92 16.69 -13.43 22.24
N SER A 93 17.41 -14.36 22.84
CA SER A 93 18.63 -14.89 22.24
C SER A 93 18.32 -15.84 21.08
N HIS A 94 19.25 -15.95 20.12
CA HIS A 94 19.11 -16.91 19.01
C HIS A 94 18.86 -18.33 19.52
N GLY A 95 17.85 -19.00 18.95
CA GLY A 95 17.45 -20.35 19.31
C GLY A 95 16.78 -20.50 20.68
N SER A 96 16.52 -19.38 21.39
CA SER A 96 15.82 -19.43 22.67
C SER A 96 14.30 -19.42 22.47
N SER A 97 13.57 -20.01 23.44
CA SER A 97 12.11 -19.92 23.52
C SER A 97 11.72 -19.21 24.80
N VAL A 98 11.05 -18.09 24.67
CA VAL A 98 10.54 -17.28 25.78
C VAL A 98 9.02 -17.42 25.86
N TYR A 99 8.52 -17.89 27.01
CA TYR A 99 7.09 -17.91 27.29
C TYR A 99 6.71 -16.67 28.09
N LYS A 100 5.72 -15.92 27.64
CA LYS A 100 5.27 -14.69 28.32
C LYS A 100 3.75 -14.53 28.23
N GLU A 101 3.12 -14.35 29.38
CA GLU A 101 1.71 -13.99 29.47
C GLU A 101 1.55 -12.47 29.51
N PHE A 102 0.51 -11.98 28.83
CA PHE A 102 0.18 -10.57 28.79
C PHE A 102 -1.26 -10.36 29.23
N SER A 103 -1.47 -9.29 29.99
CA SER A 103 -2.79 -8.82 30.37
C SER A 103 -3.00 -7.40 29.86
N MET A 104 -4.04 -7.19 29.03
CA MET A 104 -4.37 -5.90 28.43
C MET A 104 -5.51 -5.22 29.17
N GLU A 105 -5.41 -3.92 29.35
CA GLU A 105 -6.44 -3.12 30.01
C GLU A 105 -7.51 -2.70 29.02
N VAL A 106 -8.79 -2.97 29.37
CA VAL A 106 -9.94 -2.52 28.59
C VAL A 106 -10.08 -0.99 28.69
N MET A 107 -10.23 -0.30 27.58
CA MET A 107 -10.53 1.14 27.55
C MET A 107 -11.94 1.40 28.06
N THR A 108 -12.08 2.36 28.98
CA THR A 108 -13.37 2.78 29.51
C THR A 108 -13.66 4.28 29.29
N ASP A 109 -12.64 5.05 28.94
CA ASP A 109 -12.78 6.47 28.64
C ASP A 109 -13.25 6.69 27.20
N GLU A 110 -14.33 7.45 27.01
CA GLU A 110 -14.93 7.69 25.71
C GLU A 110 -14.01 8.46 24.73
N VAL A 111 -13.15 9.34 25.27
CA VAL A 111 -12.19 10.09 24.45
C VAL A 111 -11.09 9.15 23.97
N GLU A 112 -10.55 8.33 24.88
CA GLU A 112 -9.52 7.35 24.55
C GLU A 112 -10.02 6.34 23.50
N ILE A 113 -11.24 5.80 23.68
CA ILE A 113 -11.86 4.90 22.71
C ILE A 113 -12.01 5.59 21.35
N SER A 114 -12.54 6.82 21.35
CA SER A 114 -12.70 7.60 20.11
C SER A 114 -11.36 7.83 19.40
N ASP A 115 -10.32 8.18 20.17
CA ASP A 115 -9.00 8.47 19.60
C ASP A 115 -8.29 7.22 19.07
N SER A 116 -8.62 6.04 19.58
CA SER A 116 -8.09 4.75 19.08
C SER A 116 -8.73 4.28 17.77
N LEU A 117 -9.84 4.92 17.35
CA LEU A 117 -10.53 4.53 16.11
C LEU A 117 -9.78 5.01 14.85
N PRO A 118 -9.70 4.18 13.80
CA PRO A 118 -9.21 4.58 12.49
C PRO A 118 -9.92 5.82 11.92
N ALA A 119 -9.24 6.50 11.00
CA ALA A 119 -9.69 7.75 10.40
C ALA A 119 -11.07 7.67 9.74
N ALA A 120 -11.44 6.51 9.17
CA ALA A 120 -12.73 6.28 8.52
C ALA A 120 -13.92 6.65 9.42
N TYR A 121 -13.83 6.35 10.73
CA TYR A 121 -14.94 6.61 11.66
C TYR A 121 -15.08 8.08 11.97
N HIS A 122 -13.99 8.82 12.08
CA HIS A 122 -14.03 10.28 12.23
C HIS A 122 -14.49 10.95 10.93
N PHE A 123 -14.01 10.50 9.78
CA PHE A 123 -14.44 11.02 8.48
C PHE A 123 -15.92 10.70 8.20
N GLY A 124 -16.34 9.46 8.43
CA GLY A 124 -17.73 9.03 8.22
C GLY A 124 -18.76 9.71 9.12
N SER A 125 -18.32 10.30 10.26
CA SER A 125 -19.18 11.08 11.16
C SER A 125 -19.49 12.50 10.66
N LEU A 126 -18.87 12.93 9.54
CA LEU A 126 -19.14 14.24 8.96
C LEU A 126 -20.55 14.29 8.37
N ASP A 127 -21.18 15.47 8.48
CA ASP A 127 -22.52 15.73 7.97
C ASP A 127 -22.47 16.04 6.46
N PHE A 128 -22.28 15.00 5.63
CA PHE A 128 -22.21 15.15 4.18
C PHE A 128 -23.58 15.48 3.58
N GLU A 129 -23.56 16.19 2.45
CA GLU A 129 -24.76 16.39 1.65
C GLU A 129 -25.24 15.05 1.07
N THR A 130 -26.55 14.87 1.07
CA THR A 130 -27.22 13.68 0.54
C THR A 130 -28.25 14.10 -0.52
N GLY A 131 -28.59 13.17 -1.44
CA GLY A 131 -29.55 13.38 -2.50
C GLY A 131 -28.89 13.55 -3.87
N GLU A 132 -29.71 13.56 -4.93
CA GLU A 132 -29.23 13.61 -6.31
C GLU A 132 -28.56 14.95 -6.66
N ASP A 133 -28.98 16.04 -5.99
CA ASP A 133 -28.44 17.40 -6.18
C ASP A 133 -27.24 17.70 -5.25
N ALA A 134 -26.72 16.71 -4.52
CA ALA A 134 -25.59 16.92 -3.63
C ALA A 134 -24.34 17.31 -4.42
N VAL A 135 -23.94 18.56 -4.36
CA VAL A 135 -22.72 19.07 -4.99
C VAL A 135 -21.47 18.57 -4.23
N PHE A 136 -21.66 18.18 -2.96
CA PHE A 136 -20.55 17.77 -2.12
C PHE A 136 -20.90 16.60 -1.20
N SER A 137 -21.20 15.48 -1.79
CA SER A 137 -21.46 14.22 -1.09
C SER A 137 -20.17 13.66 -0.47
N ARG A 138 -20.32 12.70 0.46
CA ARG A 138 -19.22 11.89 0.98
C ARG A 138 -18.31 11.37 -0.14
N TYR A 139 -18.90 10.90 -1.19
CA TYR A 139 -18.28 10.37 -2.38
C TYR A 139 -17.29 11.36 -3.03
N GLN A 140 -17.74 12.60 -3.34
CA GLN A 140 -16.86 13.63 -3.90
C GLN A 140 -15.77 14.05 -2.90
N PHE A 141 -16.11 14.11 -1.62
CA PHE A 141 -15.15 14.43 -0.56
C PHE A 141 -14.04 13.38 -0.47
N GLN A 142 -14.40 12.10 -0.48
CA GLN A 142 -13.48 10.98 -0.46
C GLN A 142 -12.54 11.01 -1.68
N ARG A 143 -13.11 11.18 -2.88
CA ARG A 143 -12.37 11.30 -4.13
C ARG A 143 -11.36 12.46 -4.10
N ASP A 144 -11.78 13.63 -3.66
CA ASP A 144 -11.01 14.87 -3.78
C ASP A 144 -10.00 15.06 -2.63
N CYS A 145 -10.28 14.56 -1.43
CA CYS A 145 -9.51 14.89 -0.22
C CYS A 145 -8.62 13.78 0.32
N LEU A 146 -8.71 12.54 -0.22
CA LEU A 146 -7.93 11.40 0.29
C LEU A 146 -6.72 11.04 -0.58
N SER A 147 -6.17 12.01 -1.32
CA SER A 147 -5.09 11.69 -2.29
C SER A 147 -3.71 11.50 -1.64
N CYS A 148 -3.48 12.05 -0.46
CA CYS A 148 -2.15 12.09 0.18
C CYS A 148 -2.11 11.44 1.57
N HIS A 149 -3.16 11.57 2.35
CA HIS A 149 -3.29 11.03 3.70
C HIS A 149 -4.76 10.80 4.04
N GLN A 150 -4.99 10.07 5.11
CA GLN A 150 -6.34 9.86 5.65
C GLN A 150 -6.94 11.17 6.16
N MET A 151 -8.25 11.36 5.91
CA MET A 151 -9.04 12.40 6.57
C MET A 151 -9.72 11.80 7.81
N GLY A 152 -9.56 12.44 8.96
CA GLY A 152 -10.02 11.93 10.24
C GLY A 152 -8.92 11.33 11.12
N ASN A 153 -7.67 11.26 10.62
CA ASN A 153 -6.52 10.96 11.47
C ASN A 153 -6.25 12.09 12.47
N PRO A 154 -5.45 11.89 13.52
CA PRO A 154 -5.22 12.90 14.56
C PRO A 154 -4.80 14.28 14.05
N ILE A 155 -4.02 14.34 12.97
CA ILE A 155 -3.55 15.61 12.39
C ILE A 155 -4.68 16.32 11.64
N SER A 156 -5.48 15.59 10.87
CA SER A 156 -6.54 16.18 10.05
C SER A 156 -7.80 16.50 10.86
N ARG A 157 -8.14 15.74 11.92
CA ARG A 157 -9.34 15.98 12.74
C ARG A 157 -9.19 17.00 13.87
N TYR A 158 -8.02 17.65 13.98
CA TYR A 158 -7.82 18.70 14.97
C TYR A 158 -8.84 19.83 14.79
N PRO A 159 -9.54 20.28 15.87
CA PRO A 159 -10.59 21.29 15.76
C PRO A 159 -10.07 22.61 15.19
N ARG A 160 -10.80 23.16 14.20
CA ARG A 160 -10.50 24.43 13.54
C ARG A 160 -11.79 25.19 13.26
N THR A 161 -11.69 26.52 13.21
CA THR A 161 -12.81 27.36 12.73
C THR A 161 -13.02 27.16 11.23
N PRO A 162 -14.19 27.55 10.67
CA PRO A 162 -14.39 27.51 9.21
C PRO A 162 -13.30 28.23 8.42
N GLU A 163 -12.84 29.40 8.88
CA GLU A 163 -11.81 30.20 8.21
C GLU A 163 -10.43 29.51 8.26
N GLN A 164 -10.09 28.86 9.37
CA GLN A 164 -8.87 28.07 9.47
C GLN A 164 -8.92 26.84 8.56
N TRP A 165 -10.10 26.20 8.45
CA TRP A 165 -10.30 25.10 7.51
C TRP A 165 -10.22 25.58 6.06
N GLU A 166 -10.81 26.73 5.71
CA GLU A 166 -10.74 27.30 4.36
C GLU A 166 -9.29 27.53 3.94
N SER A 167 -8.47 28.13 4.80
CA SER A 167 -7.02 28.30 4.57
C SER A 167 -6.28 26.97 4.42
N THR A 168 -6.68 25.96 5.21
CA THR A 168 -6.09 24.62 5.12
C THR A 168 -6.44 23.94 3.80
N ILE A 169 -7.71 23.99 3.39
CA ILE A 169 -8.19 23.43 2.13
C ILE A 169 -7.51 24.10 0.94
N GLU A 170 -7.41 25.45 0.96
CA GLU A 170 -6.71 26.19 -0.10
C GLU A 170 -5.26 25.72 -0.26
N ARG A 171 -4.53 25.54 0.87
CA ARG A 171 -3.16 25.03 0.86
C ARG A 171 -3.10 23.62 0.28
N MET A 172 -4.02 22.70 0.66
CA MET A 172 -4.06 21.33 0.13
C MET A 172 -4.35 21.35 -1.38
N HIS A 173 -5.27 22.19 -1.84
CA HIS A 173 -5.55 22.33 -3.26
C HIS A 173 -4.34 22.82 -4.06
N ARG A 174 -3.56 23.76 -3.51
CA ARG A 174 -2.29 24.19 -4.15
C ARG A 174 -1.30 23.06 -4.31
N TYR A 175 -1.18 22.17 -3.31
CA TYR A 175 -0.25 21.03 -3.40
C TYR A 175 -0.60 20.06 -4.53
N VAL A 176 -1.86 19.87 -4.84
CA VAL A 176 -2.31 19.02 -5.95
C VAL A 176 -2.59 19.78 -7.24
N GLY A 177 -2.34 21.08 -7.27
CA GLY A 177 -2.60 21.94 -8.44
C GLY A 177 -4.08 22.11 -8.77
N SER A 178 -4.96 21.89 -7.81
CA SER A 178 -6.40 22.03 -7.97
C SER A 178 -6.85 23.46 -7.70
N ASN A 179 -7.78 23.97 -8.51
CA ASN A 179 -8.38 25.29 -8.32
C ASN A 179 -9.90 25.12 -8.22
N PHE A 180 -10.36 24.64 -7.08
CA PHE A 180 -11.78 24.57 -6.79
C PHE A 180 -12.32 25.96 -6.49
N ASP A 181 -13.61 26.17 -6.82
CA ASP A 181 -14.26 27.44 -6.59
C ASP A 181 -14.40 27.79 -5.09
N GLU A 182 -14.57 29.07 -4.81
CA GLU A 182 -14.63 29.60 -3.45
C GLU A 182 -15.84 29.09 -2.66
N GLU A 183 -16.98 28.92 -3.29
CA GLU A 183 -18.21 28.43 -2.67
C GLU A 183 -18.01 26.97 -2.20
N LEU A 184 -17.41 26.14 -3.04
CA LEU A 184 -17.10 24.76 -2.68
C LEU A 184 -16.10 24.69 -1.50
N ARG A 185 -15.08 25.55 -1.45
CA ARG A 185 -14.16 25.64 -0.30
C ARG A 185 -14.90 26.01 0.99
N LYS A 186 -15.78 27.01 0.95
CA LYS A 186 -16.57 27.43 2.11
C LYS A 186 -17.48 26.31 2.63
N ARG A 187 -18.18 25.62 1.74
CA ARG A 187 -19.04 24.49 2.12
C ARG A 187 -18.23 23.36 2.77
N ARG A 188 -17.10 23.00 2.20
CA ARG A 188 -16.16 22.00 2.76
C ARG A 188 -15.66 22.40 4.15
N SER A 189 -15.25 23.66 4.31
CA SER A 189 -14.74 24.17 5.60
C SER A 189 -15.79 24.14 6.70
N GLN A 190 -17.05 24.42 6.37
CA GLN A 190 -18.18 24.35 7.32
C GLN A 190 -18.44 22.90 7.76
N ILE A 191 -18.47 21.94 6.83
CA ILE A 191 -18.65 20.51 7.13
C ILE A 191 -17.52 20.02 8.05
N LEU A 192 -16.27 20.31 7.72
CA LEU A 192 -15.11 19.90 8.52
C LEU A 192 -15.09 20.55 9.90
N SER A 193 -15.38 21.85 9.99
CA SER A 193 -15.41 22.56 11.27
C SER A 193 -16.52 22.05 12.20
N LYS A 194 -17.70 21.73 11.65
CA LYS A 194 -18.81 21.16 12.40
C LYS A 194 -18.53 19.74 12.88
N GLY A 195 -17.93 18.90 12.03
CA GLY A 195 -17.68 17.49 12.32
C GLY A 195 -16.44 17.25 13.15
N PHE A 196 -15.30 17.88 12.82
CA PHE A 196 -14.04 17.76 13.57
C PHE A 196 -13.99 18.80 14.70
N ASN A 197 -14.85 18.62 15.69
CA ASN A 197 -15.08 19.57 16.78
C ASN A 197 -14.46 19.14 18.13
N GLY A 198 -13.67 18.07 18.13
CA GLY A 198 -12.99 17.54 19.33
C GLY A 198 -13.88 16.71 20.26
N LYS A 199 -15.14 16.47 19.91
CA LYS A 199 -16.01 15.59 20.70
C LYS A 199 -15.75 14.12 20.37
N PRO A 200 -15.78 13.22 21.36
CA PRO A 200 -15.59 11.79 21.11
C PRO A 200 -16.72 11.21 20.27
N LEU A 201 -16.36 10.24 19.43
CA LEU A 201 -17.31 9.46 18.64
C LEU A 201 -18.02 8.44 19.53
N LYS A 202 -19.29 8.21 19.24
CA LYS A 202 -20.09 7.19 19.91
C LYS A 202 -20.19 5.87 19.14
N VAL A 203 -19.72 5.86 17.90
CA VAL A 203 -19.70 4.64 17.08
C VAL A 203 -18.77 3.60 17.70
N ARG A 204 -19.18 2.32 17.65
CA ARG A 204 -18.41 1.19 18.15
C ARG A 204 -18.33 0.14 17.03
N PRO A 205 -17.40 0.31 16.08
CA PRO A 205 -17.22 -0.65 15.01
C PRO A 205 -16.87 -2.03 15.56
N GLN A 206 -17.39 -3.05 14.90
CA GLN A 206 -17.05 -4.44 15.18
C GLN A 206 -16.13 -4.96 14.08
N PHE A 207 -14.95 -5.41 14.48
CA PHE A 207 -13.96 -5.91 13.55
C PHE A 207 -14.10 -7.43 13.43
N PRO A 208 -14.31 -7.94 12.21
CA PRO A 208 -14.40 -9.38 12.01
C PRO A 208 -13.04 -10.03 12.28
N LEU A 209 -13.10 -11.17 12.95
CA LEU A 209 -11.97 -12.06 13.12
C LEU A 209 -12.14 -13.25 12.17
N ASP A 210 -11.09 -13.61 11.47
CA ASP A 210 -11.03 -14.77 10.59
C ASP A 210 -9.96 -15.73 11.12
N ASP A 211 -10.23 -17.03 11.09
CA ASP A 211 -9.31 -18.07 11.58
C ASP A 211 -7.91 -17.98 10.93
N SER A 212 -7.82 -17.40 9.71
CA SER A 212 -6.56 -17.19 9.03
C SER A 212 -5.65 -16.15 9.70
N LEU A 213 -6.17 -15.29 10.59
CA LEU A 213 -5.35 -14.34 11.34
C LEU A 213 -4.29 -15.06 12.18
N SER A 214 -4.66 -16.14 12.86
CA SER A 214 -3.73 -16.94 13.65
C SER A 214 -2.63 -17.62 12.83
N ARG A 215 -2.77 -17.63 11.51
CA ARG A 215 -1.80 -18.12 10.52
C ARG A 215 -1.17 -17.01 9.70
N THR A 216 -1.29 -15.76 10.14
CA THR A 216 -0.74 -14.61 9.44
C THR A 216 0.48 -14.09 10.16
N LYS A 217 1.54 -13.84 9.41
CA LYS A 217 2.72 -13.13 9.87
C LYS A 217 2.94 -11.90 9.01
N ILE A 218 3.19 -10.75 9.65
CA ILE A 218 3.45 -9.48 8.97
C ILE A 218 4.88 -9.07 9.27
N TYR A 219 5.59 -8.66 8.24
CA TYR A 219 6.94 -8.13 8.30
C TYR A 219 6.92 -6.66 7.93
N GLU A 220 7.67 -5.85 8.66
CA GLU A 220 7.82 -4.42 8.42
C GLU A 220 9.30 -4.06 8.32
N TYR A 221 9.63 -3.26 7.30
CA TYR A 221 10.98 -2.79 7.03
C TYR A 221 10.97 -1.26 6.97
N ARG A 222 11.53 -0.61 7.99
CA ARG A 222 11.55 0.85 8.08
C ARG A 222 12.47 1.47 7.04
N MET A 223 12.01 2.55 6.44
CA MET A 223 12.74 3.32 5.42
C MET A 223 13.19 4.66 5.99
N GLU A 224 14.22 4.65 6.84
CA GLU A 224 14.69 5.80 7.63
C GLU A 224 15.04 7.06 6.80
N ARG A 225 15.40 6.88 5.53
CA ARG A 225 15.72 7.98 4.60
C ARG A 225 14.62 8.21 3.56
N GLY A 226 13.50 7.50 3.67
CA GLY A 226 12.35 7.68 2.81
C GLY A 226 11.62 8.97 3.15
N ILE A 227 11.24 9.72 2.11
CA ILE A 227 10.38 10.91 2.23
C ILE A 227 8.96 10.58 1.76
N ILE A 228 8.83 9.96 0.58
CA ILE A 228 7.57 9.46 0.02
C ILE A 228 7.89 8.16 -0.72
N PRO A 229 8.24 7.05 -0.01
CA PRO A 229 8.41 5.76 -0.65
C PRO A 229 7.09 5.33 -1.27
N HIS A 230 7.05 5.29 -2.61
CA HIS A 230 5.83 5.09 -3.37
C HIS A 230 5.66 3.62 -3.80
N ASP A 231 5.53 3.31 -5.09
CA ASP A 231 5.31 1.92 -5.50
C ASP A 231 6.56 1.05 -5.23
N ALA A 232 6.33 -0.20 -4.82
CA ALA A 232 7.37 -1.19 -4.53
C ALA A 232 7.18 -2.45 -5.37
N ILE A 233 8.28 -3.05 -5.82
CA ILE A 233 8.29 -4.33 -6.55
C ILE A 233 9.30 -5.28 -5.92
N VAL A 234 8.89 -6.52 -5.70
CA VAL A 234 9.80 -7.62 -5.37
C VAL A 234 10.46 -8.11 -6.65
N ASN A 235 11.78 -8.16 -6.67
CA ASN A 235 12.53 -8.69 -7.79
C ASN A 235 12.81 -10.20 -7.56
N HIS A 236 12.18 -11.04 -8.33
CA HIS A 236 12.31 -12.50 -8.22
C HIS A 236 13.71 -13.03 -8.60
N ASN A 237 14.58 -12.22 -9.23
CA ASN A 237 15.93 -12.64 -9.58
C ASN A 237 16.91 -12.54 -8.40
N ASP A 238 16.71 -11.61 -7.47
CA ASP A 238 17.60 -11.35 -6.34
C ASP A 238 16.88 -11.37 -4.97
N GLY A 239 15.55 -11.47 -4.96
CA GLY A 239 14.72 -11.49 -3.75
C GLY A 239 14.61 -10.12 -3.02
N LEU A 240 15.18 -9.06 -3.59
CA LEU A 240 15.18 -7.73 -2.99
C LEU A 240 13.90 -6.95 -3.34
N ILE A 241 13.54 -5.99 -2.51
CA ILE A 241 12.39 -5.12 -2.73
C ILE A 241 12.88 -3.76 -3.22
N TYR A 242 12.47 -3.40 -4.43
CA TYR A 242 12.80 -2.14 -5.07
C TYR A 242 11.66 -1.16 -4.92
N THR A 243 11.91 -0.04 -4.28
CA THR A 243 10.91 1.00 -3.97
C THR A 243 11.36 2.34 -4.53
N VAL A 244 10.50 3.00 -5.28
CA VAL A 244 10.75 4.38 -5.71
C VAL A 244 10.33 5.36 -4.61
N ASP A 245 11.13 6.41 -4.39
CA ASP A 245 10.79 7.48 -3.45
C ASP A 245 10.55 8.79 -4.20
N GLN A 246 9.28 9.15 -4.32
CA GLN A 246 8.85 10.34 -5.04
C GLN A 246 9.34 11.65 -4.39
N GLY A 247 9.53 11.64 -3.07
CA GLY A 247 9.97 12.82 -2.32
C GLY A 247 11.48 13.00 -2.27
N ALA A 248 12.25 11.92 -2.43
CA ALA A 248 13.71 11.93 -2.28
C ALA A 248 14.47 11.66 -3.58
N ASP A 249 13.78 11.42 -4.71
CA ASP A 249 14.37 11.00 -5.98
C ASP A 249 15.28 9.76 -5.84
N HIS A 250 14.86 8.80 -5.02
CA HIS A 250 15.62 7.58 -4.76
C HIS A 250 15.00 6.35 -5.41
N MET A 251 15.86 5.40 -5.78
CA MET A 251 15.56 3.99 -5.73
C MET A 251 16.05 3.47 -4.39
N ALA A 252 15.15 2.99 -3.55
CA ALA A 252 15.48 2.28 -2.33
C ALA A 252 15.45 0.78 -2.61
N ILE A 253 16.45 0.05 -2.12
CA ILE A 253 16.55 -1.41 -2.25
C ILE A 253 16.61 -1.99 -0.85
N THR A 254 15.55 -2.69 -0.47
CA THR A 254 15.43 -3.34 0.84
C THR A 254 15.70 -4.83 0.71
N ASP A 255 16.63 -5.32 1.52
CA ASP A 255 16.87 -6.74 1.71
C ASP A 255 15.91 -7.27 2.80
N PRO A 256 14.92 -8.11 2.46
CA PRO A 256 13.93 -8.59 3.42
C PRO A 256 14.49 -9.57 4.45
N VAL A 257 15.71 -10.09 4.27
CA VAL A 257 16.36 -10.98 5.23
C VAL A 257 17.04 -10.18 6.33
N SER A 258 17.81 -9.14 5.96
CA SER A 258 18.56 -8.33 6.92
C SER A 258 17.81 -7.08 7.38
N GLY A 259 16.70 -6.72 6.73
CA GLY A 259 15.97 -5.46 6.95
C GLY A 259 16.69 -4.21 6.44
N LYS A 260 17.89 -4.36 5.89
CA LYS A 260 18.71 -3.23 5.46
C LYS A 260 18.19 -2.62 4.16
N THR A 261 18.03 -1.30 4.15
CA THR A 261 17.68 -0.53 2.95
C THR A 261 18.85 0.32 2.47
N GLU A 262 19.20 0.19 1.20
CA GLU A 262 20.19 1.03 0.50
C GLU A 262 19.47 2.02 -0.42
N TYR A 263 20.00 3.24 -0.56
CA TYR A 263 19.35 4.33 -1.29
C TYR A 263 20.26 4.83 -2.41
N PHE A 264 19.71 4.92 -3.62
CA PHE A 264 20.41 5.33 -4.84
C PHE A 264 19.71 6.54 -5.45
N SER A 265 20.32 7.73 -5.30
CA SER A 265 19.75 9.00 -5.77
C SER A 265 19.80 9.09 -7.28
N GLN A 266 18.73 9.59 -7.89
CA GLN A 266 18.70 10.01 -9.27
C GLN A 266 19.31 11.42 -9.36
N GLU A 267 20.54 11.51 -9.80
CA GLU A 267 21.26 12.78 -9.92
C GLU A 267 20.90 13.53 -11.20
N GLY A 268 21.01 14.85 -11.20
CA GLY A 268 20.84 15.69 -12.38
C GLY A 268 19.41 16.14 -12.63
N GLY A 269 18.65 16.37 -11.56
CA GLY A 269 17.30 16.94 -11.61
C GLY A 269 17.20 18.10 -12.58
N SER A 270 16.21 18.07 -13.34
CA SER A 270 15.75 18.84 -14.50
C SER A 270 16.33 20.27 -14.66
N PHE A 271 17.28 20.40 -15.58
CA PHE A 271 17.64 21.67 -16.23
C PHE A 271 16.43 22.36 -16.93
N TRP A 272 15.34 21.64 -17.17
CA TRP A 272 14.17 22.11 -17.93
C TRP A 272 13.03 22.66 -17.06
N LEU A 273 13.09 22.56 -15.74
CA LEU A 273 12.04 23.01 -14.82
C LEU A 273 11.93 24.52 -14.54
N PRO A 274 12.89 25.42 -14.83
CA PRO A 274 12.66 26.86 -14.63
C PRO A 274 11.46 27.41 -15.42
N PHE A 275 11.10 26.75 -16.52
CA PHE A 275 9.99 27.18 -17.37
C PHE A 275 8.63 26.73 -16.85
N TRP A 276 8.62 25.70 -15.96
CA TRP A 276 7.39 25.06 -15.46
C TRP A 276 7.21 25.23 -13.95
N LYS A 277 7.89 26.16 -13.31
CA LYS A 277 7.38 26.76 -12.07
C LYS A 277 6.00 27.35 -12.41
N SER A 278 5.11 26.44 -12.79
CA SER A 278 3.76 26.77 -13.14
C SER A 278 3.14 27.35 -11.89
N LYS A 279 2.39 28.41 -12.03
CA LYS A 279 1.56 29.01 -10.98
C LYS A 279 0.57 28.03 -10.33
N THR A 280 0.60 26.75 -10.71
CA THR A 280 -0.36 25.71 -10.32
C THR A 280 0.19 24.64 -9.39
N MET A 281 1.53 24.52 -9.21
CA MET A 281 2.11 23.57 -8.24
C MET A 281 3.28 24.22 -7.52
N ASP A 282 3.01 24.70 -6.30
CA ASP A 282 4.05 25.15 -5.36
C ASP A 282 4.78 23.95 -4.71
N TRP A 283 5.22 22.97 -5.53
CA TRP A 283 6.13 21.96 -5.02
C TRP A 283 7.52 22.60 -4.85
N PRO A 284 8.11 22.54 -3.66
CA PRO A 284 9.36 23.23 -3.38
C PRO A 284 10.58 22.58 -4.03
N PHE A 285 10.41 21.60 -4.94
CA PHE A 285 11.51 20.74 -5.37
C PHE A 285 11.65 20.71 -6.89
N GLU A 286 12.84 21.05 -7.37
CA GLU A 286 13.31 20.74 -8.73
C GLU A 286 13.73 19.26 -8.75
N ARG A 287 12.75 18.31 -8.90
CA ARG A 287 12.99 16.90 -8.73
C ARG A 287 12.34 16.05 -9.82
N TYR A 288 12.82 14.82 -9.95
CA TYR A 288 12.25 13.83 -10.85
C TYR A 288 10.88 13.31 -10.36
N GLY A 289 10.79 12.98 -9.08
CA GLY A 289 9.60 12.41 -8.44
C GLY A 289 9.25 11.04 -8.99
N PRO A 290 10.13 10.02 -8.88
CA PRO A 290 9.81 8.67 -9.33
C PRO A 290 8.64 8.11 -8.53
N HIS A 291 7.57 7.72 -9.25
CA HIS A 291 6.27 7.44 -8.64
C HIS A 291 5.83 5.98 -8.78
N SER A 292 5.90 5.42 -9.98
CA SER A 292 5.59 4.01 -10.25
C SER A 292 6.77 3.36 -10.96
N LEU A 293 6.91 2.03 -10.85
CA LEU A 293 8.00 1.31 -11.48
C LEU A 293 7.52 0.00 -12.09
N ALA A 294 8.22 -0.43 -13.15
CA ALA A 294 8.02 -1.72 -13.79
C ALA A 294 9.37 -2.25 -14.28
N MET A 295 9.57 -3.56 -14.24
CA MET A 295 10.77 -4.21 -14.78
C MET A 295 10.60 -4.41 -16.28
N GLY A 296 11.55 -3.90 -17.07
CA GLY A 296 11.62 -4.11 -18.51
C GLY A 296 12.18 -5.48 -18.88
N LEU A 297 11.98 -5.87 -20.13
CA LEU A 297 12.51 -7.13 -20.68
C LEU A 297 14.05 -7.18 -20.70
N ASP A 298 14.70 -6.01 -20.65
CA ASP A 298 16.16 -5.85 -20.51
C ASP A 298 16.67 -5.98 -19.07
N GLY A 299 15.77 -6.22 -18.12
CA GLY A 299 16.05 -6.35 -16.69
C GLY A 299 16.33 -5.03 -15.96
N LYS A 300 16.06 -3.89 -16.58
CA LYS A 300 16.11 -2.57 -15.92
C LYS A 300 14.73 -2.17 -15.39
N TYR A 301 14.70 -1.29 -14.41
CA TYR A 301 13.48 -0.67 -13.94
C TYR A 301 13.19 0.62 -14.68
N TYR A 302 11.96 0.73 -15.19
CA TYR A 302 11.41 1.94 -15.78
C TYR A 302 10.48 2.60 -14.77
N THR A 303 10.68 3.89 -14.49
CA THR A 303 9.91 4.62 -13.48
C THR A 303 9.25 5.85 -14.09
N THR A 304 8.04 6.16 -13.65
CA THR A 304 7.41 7.43 -14.01
C THR A 304 7.99 8.55 -13.15
N ASN A 305 8.69 9.50 -13.75
CA ASN A 305 9.20 10.69 -13.09
C ASN A 305 8.12 11.79 -13.14
N SER A 306 7.24 11.79 -12.13
CA SER A 306 6.00 12.61 -12.11
C SER A 306 6.24 14.11 -12.20
N PHE A 307 7.39 14.60 -11.72
CA PHE A 307 7.71 16.02 -11.71
C PHE A 307 8.59 16.46 -12.89
N ALA A 308 9.08 15.52 -13.69
CA ALA A 308 10.04 15.79 -14.77
C ALA A 308 9.55 15.39 -16.17
N ASN A 309 8.27 15.01 -16.33
CA ASN A 309 7.70 14.60 -17.62
C ASN A 309 8.58 13.58 -18.36
N SER A 310 9.14 12.61 -17.63
CA SER A 310 10.08 11.63 -18.17
C SER A 310 9.88 10.24 -17.58
N ILE A 311 10.51 9.27 -18.21
CA ILE A 311 10.65 7.91 -17.69
C ILE A 311 12.09 7.75 -17.21
N GLY A 312 12.25 7.48 -15.92
CA GLY A 312 13.54 7.14 -15.31
C GLY A 312 13.95 5.72 -15.67
N VAL A 313 15.24 5.48 -15.74
CA VAL A 313 15.80 4.15 -16.02
C VAL A 313 16.80 3.81 -14.93
N PHE A 314 16.51 2.77 -14.16
CA PHE A 314 17.42 2.28 -13.12
C PHE A 314 17.93 0.88 -13.47
N ASN A 315 19.25 0.71 -13.43
CA ASN A 315 19.89 -0.56 -13.71
C ASN A 315 20.23 -1.30 -12.40
N PRO A 316 19.51 -2.37 -12.05
CA PRO A 316 19.72 -3.07 -10.77
C PRO A 316 21.08 -3.76 -10.68
N LYS A 317 21.68 -4.18 -11.81
CA LYS A 317 22.99 -4.83 -11.83
C LYS A 317 24.13 -3.88 -11.47
N THR A 318 24.04 -2.63 -11.91
CA THR A 318 25.05 -1.60 -11.62
C THR A 318 24.65 -0.74 -10.42
N ARG A 319 23.39 -0.84 -9.97
CA ARG A 319 22.77 0.01 -8.93
C ARG A 319 22.87 1.50 -9.24
N LYS A 320 22.68 1.86 -10.52
CA LYS A 320 22.79 3.24 -11.00
C LYS A 320 21.58 3.62 -11.85
N TRP A 321 21.22 4.90 -11.76
CA TRP A 321 20.32 5.53 -12.70
C TRP A 321 21.06 5.79 -14.01
N GLU A 322 20.38 5.49 -15.12
CA GLU A 322 20.77 5.85 -16.47
C GLU A 322 20.05 7.15 -16.89
N PRO A 323 20.43 7.78 -18.00
CA PRO A 323 19.75 8.97 -18.50
C PRO A 323 18.25 8.70 -18.72
N SER A 324 17.40 9.55 -18.13
CA SER A 324 15.95 9.47 -18.29
C SER A 324 15.53 9.69 -19.74
N ILE A 325 14.41 9.10 -20.13
CA ILE A 325 13.80 9.26 -21.44
C ILE A 325 12.70 10.33 -21.32
N PHE A 326 12.84 11.43 -22.07
CA PHE A 326 11.86 12.48 -22.07
C PHE A 326 10.54 12.02 -22.71
N ALA A 327 9.44 12.17 -21.98
CA ALA A 327 8.13 11.69 -22.44
C ALA A 327 7.35 12.75 -23.24
N GLY A 328 7.81 14.01 -23.26
CA GLY A 328 7.17 15.10 -24.00
C GLY A 328 6.63 16.21 -23.08
N VAL A 329 6.54 17.41 -23.61
CA VAL A 329 6.08 18.60 -22.85
C VAL A 329 4.63 18.48 -22.35
N ARG A 330 3.82 17.61 -22.95
CA ARG A 330 2.44 17.34 -22.56
C ARG A 330 2.29 16.14 -21.63
N ALA A 331 3.38 15.43 -21.30
CA ALA A 331 3.38 14.30 -20.37
C ALA A 331 3.40 14.78 -18.91
N ILE A 332 2.44 15.62 -18.53
CA ILE A 332 2.40 16.21 -17.20
C ILE A 332 1.93 15.17 -16.19
N TYR A 333 2.78 14.91 -15.20
CA TYR A 333 2.56 13.94 -14.14
C TYR A 333 2.35 12.51 -14.67
N PRO A 334 3.37 11.90 -15.33
CA PRO A 334 3.32 10.47 -15.63
C PRO A 334 3.16 9.69 -14.33
N HIS A 335 2.20 8.74 -14.32
CA HIS A 335 1.72 8.17 -13.07
C HIS A 335 2.01 6.65 -12.96
N THR A 336 1.16 5.79 -13.51
CA THR A 336 1.33 4.34 -13.42
C THR A 336 2.01 3.82 -14.68
N VAL A 337 3.00 2.92 -14.54
CA VAL A 337 3.77 2.35 -15.66
C VAL A 337 3.59 0.84 -15.76
N ARG A 338 3.55 0.33 -17.00
CA ARG A 338 3.55 -1.11 -17.36
C ARG A 338 4.41 -1.35 -18.59
N ILE A 339 4.91 -2.57 -18.72
CA ILE A 339 5.74 -3.00 -19.87
C ILE A 339 5.00 -4.09 -20.61
N ASP A 340 4.85 -3.94 -21.93
CA ASP A 340 4.21 -4.96 -22.76
C ASP A 340 5.18 -6.07 -23.19
N LYS A 341 4.65 -7.09 -23.87
CA LYS A 341 5.43 -8.23 -24.38
C LYS A 341 6.47 -7.85 -25.46
N LYS A 342 6.34 -6.64 -26.05
CA LYS A 342 7.30 -6.08 -27.02
C LYS A 342 8.37 -5.24 -26.32
N GLY A 343 8.27 -5.03 -24.99
CA GLY A 343 9.17 -4.19 -24.20
C GLY A 343 8.82 -2.70 -24.24
N ILE A 344 7.67 -2.33 -24.80
CA ILE A 344 7.21 -0.94 -24.83
C ILE A 344 6.73 -0.53 -23.43
N VAL A 345 7.15 0.64 -23.00
CA VAL A 345 6.78 1.25 -21.73
C VAL A 345 5.49 2.05 -21.90
N TRP A 346 4.41 1.60 -21.29
CA TRP A 346 3.11 2.25 -21.27
C TRP A 346 2.86 2.94 -19.94
N PHE A 347 2.30 4.17 -19.95
CA PHE A 347 2.04 4.91 -18.71
C PHE A 347 0.87 5.88 -18.84
N THR A 348 0.14 6.06 -17.74
CA THR A 348 -0.90 7.09 -17.65
C THR A 348 -0.27 8.46 -17.38
N ILE A 349 -0.93 9.52 -17.86
CA ILE A 349 -0.54 10.92 -17.64
C ILE A 349 -1.64 11.59 -16.83
N ALA A 350 -1.50 11.54 -15.50
CA ALA A 350 -2.57 11.98 -14.59
C ALA A 350 -2.85 13.47 -14.62
N GLY A 351 -1.89 14.28 -15.04
CA GLY A 351 -2.05 15.74 -15.18
C GLY A 351 -2.65 16.20 -16.51
N ARG A 352 -2.94 15.25 -17.42
CA ARG A 352 -3.57 15.50 -18.72
C ARG A 352 -4.33 14.25 -19.17
N GLU A 353 -5.34 14.43 -20.01
CA GLU A 353 -6.15 13.32 -20.53
C GLU A 353 -5.40 12.53 -21.62
N ARG A 354 -4.33 11.79 -21.20
CA ARG A 354 -3.45 11.05 -22.11
C ARG A 354 -2.96 9.74 -21.51
N VAL A 355 -2.61 8.83 -22.41
CA VAL A 355 -1.75 7.70 -22.15
C VAL A 355 -0.48 7.87 -22.98
N GLY A 356 0.67 7.62 -22.38
CA GLY A 356 1.96 7.65 -23.06
C GLY A 356 2.49 6.25 -23.33
N ARG A 357 3.26 6.12 -24.43
CA ARG A 357 4.09 4.95 -24.71
C ARG A 357 5.50 5.38 -25.13
N ILE A 358 6.49 4.63 -24.70
CA ILE A 358 7.89 4.84 -25.07
C ILE A 358 8.50 3.51 -25.48
N ASP A 359 9.19 3.50 -26.64
CA ASP A 359 10.12 2.45 -26.97
C ASP A 359 11.48 2.75 -26.30
N PRO A 360 11.93 1.95 -25.33
CA PRO A 360 13.16 2.24 -24.60
C PRO A 360 14.44 2.09 -25.46
N VAL A 361 14.36 1.42 -26.61
CA VAL A 361 15.49 1.23 -27.53
C VAL A 361 15.66 2.46 -28.41
N SER A 362 14.62 2.86 -29.15
CA SER A 362 14.64 4.05 -30.00
C SER A 362 14.52 5.36 -29.19
N LYS A 363 14.01 5.30 -27.96
CA LYS A 363 13.65 6.42 -27.11
C LYS A 363 12.53 7.30 -27.69
N GLU A 364 11.79 6.79 -28.65
CA GLU A 364 10.64 7.48 -29.23
C GLU A 364 9.46 7.45 -28.26
N SER A 365 8.86 8.62 -28.04
CA SER A 365 7.67 8.80 -27.20
C SER A 365 6.46 9.15 -28.07
N THR A 366 5.34 8.47 -27.81
CA THR A 366 4.04 8.77 -28.39
C THR A 366 3.05 9.08 -27.28
N LEU A 367 2.34 10.20 -27.38
CA LEU A 367 1.26 10.56 -26.48
C LEU A 367 -0.07 10.35 -27.20
N ILE A 368 -0.95 9.57 -26.61
CA ILE A 368 -2.26 9.19 -27.12
C ILE A 368 -3.29 10.05 -26.41
N ASP A 369 -3.99 10.90 -27.16
CA ASP A 369 -5.06 11.73 -26.64
C ASP A 369 -6.29 10.86 -26.32
N LEU A 370 -6.81 10.98 -25.10
CA LEU A 370 -8.04 10.34 -24.71
C LEU A 370 -9.24 11.25 -25.07
N PRO A 371 -10.46 10.73 -25.12
CA PRO A 371 -11.63 11.59 -25.28
C PRO A 371 -11.60 12.77 -24.30
N ASP A 372 -11.95 13.96 -24.76
CA ASP A 372 -11.92 15.23 -24.01
C ASP A 372 -10.52 15.70 -23.56
N ALA A 373 -9.46 15.29 -24.25
CA ALA A 373 -8.07 15.61 -23.92
C ALA A 373 -7.76 17.11 -23.83
N GLU A 374 -8.53 17.96 -24.50
CA GLU A 374 -8.35 19.41 -24.48
C GLU A 374 -9.05 20.11 -23.31
N SER A 375 -10.08 19.48 -22.74
CA SER A 375 -10.89 20.04 -21.65
C SER A 375 -10.24 19.86 -20.27
N GLY A 376 -9.24 18.97 -20.14
CA GLY A 376 -8.64 18.57 -18.89
C GLY A 376 -7.37 19.33 -18.53
N GLY A 377 -7.38 19.96 -17.38
CA GLY A 377 -6.18 20.28 -16.61
C GLY A 377 -6.19 19.51 -15.29
N VAL A 378 -5.11 19.54 -14.51
CA VAL A 378 -5.06 18.90 -13.18
C VAL A 378 -6.26 19.30 -12.30
N ALA A 379 -6.78 20.49 -12.51
CA ALA A 379 -7.86 21.07 -11.72
C ALA A 379 -9.30 20.71 -12.16
N GLY A 380 -9.49 19.99 -13.24
CA GLY A 380 -10.82 19.66 -13.76
C GLY A 380 -10.86 18.44 -14.65
N GLY A 381 -9.71 17.78 -14.82
CA GLY A 381 -9.58 16.61 -15.65
C GLY A 381 -10.09 15.33 -14.99
N THR A 382 -10.29 14.31 -15.80
CA THR A 382 -10.79 13.01 -15.35
C THR A 382 -9.69 12.10 -14.79
N GLN A 383 -8.44 12.55 -14.85
CA GLN A 383 -7.25 11.94 -14.25
C GLN A 383 -7.06 10.46 -14.64
N PRO A 384 -6.45 10.16 -15.81
CA PRO A 384 -5.99 8.80 -16.12
C PRO A 384 -5.05 8.29 -15.03
N TYR A 385 -5.39 7.14 -14.42
CA TYR A 385 -4.75 6.71 -13.17
C TYR A 385 -4.12 5.33 -13.26
N GLY A 386 -4.92 4.27 -13.09
CA GLY A 386 -4.47 2.89 -13.25
C GLY A 386 -4.29 2.53 -14.72
N ILE A 387 -3.35 1.63 -14.99
CA ILE A 387 -3.12 1.04 -16.30
C ILE A 387 -2.66 -0.39 -16.13
N ASP A 388 -3.15 -1.30 -16.97
CA ASP A 388 -2.61 -2.65 -17.07
C ASP A 388 -2.81 -3.22 -18.47
N ILE A 389 -2.14 -4.34 -18.75
CA ILE A 389 -2.06 -4.94 -20.09
C ILE A 389 -2.77 -6.28 -20.07
N ASN A 390 -3.75 -6.44 -20.96
CA ASN A 390 -4.46 -7.70 -21.10
C ASN A 390 -3.50 -8.81 -21.52
N PRO A 391 -3.32 -9.87 -20.71
CA PRO A 391 -2.37 -10.93 -21.02
C PRO A 391 -2.76 -11.76 -22.25
N THR A 392 -4.05 -11.72 -22.64
CA THR A 392 -4.59 -12.51 -23.75
C THR A 392 -4.36 -11.86 -25.10
N ASP A 393 -4.72 -10.58 -25.27
CA ASP A 393 -4.70 -9.88 -26.55
C ASP A 393 -3.69 -8.71 -26.61
N GLY A 394 -3.04 -8.38 -25.49
CA GLY A 394 -2.07 -7.29 -25.41
C GLY A 394 -2.69 -5.89 -25.37
N SER A 395 -4.01 -5.77 -25.39
CA SER A 395 -4.68 -4.47 -25.29
C SER A 395 -4.36 -3.77 -23.97
N ILE A 396 -4.25 -2.44 -24.02
CA ILE A 396 -3.90 -1.61 -22.88
C ILE A 396 -5.19 -1.09 -22.25
N TRP A 397 -5.38 -1.39 -20.98
CA TRP A 397 -6.55 -0.93 -20.23
C TRP A 397 -6.15 0.13 -19.20
N TYR A 398 -6.96 1.18 -19.07
CA TYR A 398 -6.71 2.27 -18.12
C TYR A 398 -8.00 2.72 -17.44
N SER A 399 -7.85 3.35 -16.28
CA SER A 399 -8.95 3.97 -15.53
C SER A 399 -8.86 5.49 -15.56
N ARG A 400 -10.01 6.17 -15.48
CA ARG A 400 -10.12 7.63 -15.28
C ARG A 400 -10.78 7.88 -13.93
N LEU A 401 -9.97 8.19 -12.92
CA LEU A 401 -10.36 8.27 -11.51
C LEU A 401 -11.54 9.24 -11.26
N PHE A 402 -11.51 10.42 -11.87
CA PHE A 402 -12.54 11.45 -11.70
C PHE A 402 -13.61 11.43 -12.80
N GLY A 403 -13.38 10.65 -13.84
CA GLY A 403 -14.30 10.54 -14.97
C GLY A 403 -15.23 9.35 -14.91
N ASP A 404 -15.05 8.45 -13.92
CA ASP A 404 -15.80 7.20 -13.79
C ASP A 404 -15.82 6.38 -15.10
N LYS A 405 -14.65 6.31 -15.78
CA LYS A 405 -14.47 5.59 -17.06
C LYS A 405 -13.38 4.53 -16.95
N ILE A 406 -13.52 3.51 -17.77
CA ILE A 406 -12.49 2.53 -18.08
C ILE A 406 -12.27 2.57 -19.59
N GLY A 407 -11.02 2.69 -20.01
CA GLY A 407 -10.64 2.74 -21.41
C GLY A 407 -9.81 1.56 -21.85
N ARG A 408 -9.86 1.28 -23.15
CA ARG A 408 -9.04 0.29 -23.85
C ARG A 408 -8.34 0.96 -25.03
N ILE A 409 -7.05 0.67 -25.18
CA ILE A 409 -6.25 1.11 -26.34
C ILE A 409 -5.77 -0.14 -27.07
N ASP A 410 -5.94 -0.15 -28.38
CA ASP A 410 -5.29 -1.12 -29.24
C ASP A 410 -3.80 -0.76 -29.38
N PRO A 411 -2.85 -1.65 -29.00
CA PRO A 411 -1.43 -1.30 -28.99
C PRO A 411 -0.80 -1.10 -30.38
N ASP A 412 -1.43 -1.58 -31.44
CA ASP A 412 -0.92 -1.50 -32.80
C ASP A 412 -1.52 -0.32 -33.58
N THR A 413 -2.84 -0.09 -33.49
CA THR A 413 -3.52 1.03 -34.17
C THR A 413 -3.57 2.30 -33.34
N LEU A 414 -3.44 2.19 -32.02
CA LEU A 414 -3.60 3.25 -31.00
C LEU A 414 -5.05 3.77 -30.89
N ASP A 415 -6.01 3.04 -31.43
CA ASP A 415 -7.43 3.37 -31.29
C ASP A 415 -7.88 3.26 -29.84
N VAL A 416 -8.62 4.26 -29.38
CA VAL A 416 -9.11 4.39 -28.00
C VAL A 416 -10.61 4.12 -27.95
N GLN A 417 -11.02 3.28 -27.03
CA GLN A 417 -12.42 3.04 -26.67
C GLN A 417 -12.63 3.29 -25.18
N GLU A 418 -13.68 4.00 -24.79
CA GLU A 418 -14.02 4.22 -23.40
C GLU A 418 -15.41 3.71 -23.07
N PHE A 419 -15.58 3.24 -21.84
CA PHE A 419 -16.79 2.68 -21.28
C PHE A 419 -17.06 3.27 -19.91
N ASP A 420 -18.34 3.32 -19.49
CA ASP A 420 -18.69 3.66 -18.14
C ASP A 420 -18.13 2.62 -17.16
N SER A 421 -17.50 3.07 -16.10
CA SER A 421 -16.96 2.18 -15.07
C SER A 421 -18.10 1.55 -14.27
N PRO A 422 -18.00 0.25 -13.93
CA PRO A 422 -18.98 -0.38 -13.04
C PRO A 422 -18.87 0.06 -11.58
N VAL A 423 -17.81 0.83 -11.24
CA VAL A 423 -17.57 1.37 -9.91
C VAL A 423 -17.18 2.84 -10.02
N ARG A 424 -17.48 3.62 -9.00
CA ARG A 424 -17.11 5.03 -8.93
C ARG A 424 -15.69 5.22 -8.39
N GLY A 425 -14.99 6.18 -9.01
CA GLY A 425 -13.57 6.42 -8.71
C GLY A 425 -12.70 5.22 -9.05
N PRO A 426 -12.76 4.66 -10.27
CA PRO A 426 -11.91 3.55 -10.67
C PRO A 426 -10.45 3.99 -10.54
N ARG A 427 -9.70 3.35 -9.62
CA ARG A 427 -8.37 3.86 -9.29
C ARG A 427 -7.27 2.97 -9.87
N ARG A 428 -6.88 1.91 -9.20
CA ARG A 428 -5.89 0.96 -9.71
C ARG A 428 -6.58 -0.25 -10.29
N MET A 429 -5.92 -0.90 -11.24
CA MET A 429 -6.43 -2.10 -11.91
C MET A 429 -5.32 -3.11 -12.16
N ARG A 430 -5.69 -4.38 -12.18
CA ARG A 430 -4.78 -5.50 -12.47
C ARG A 430 -5.49 -6.61 -13.19
N PHE A 431 -4.83 -7.15 -14.19
CA PHE A 431 -5.23 -8.42 -14.80
C PHE A 431 -4.74 -9.59 -13.97
N ASP A 432 -5.60 -10.58 -13.82
CA ASP A 432 -5.20 -11.92 -13.49
C ASP A 432 -4.56 -12.54 -14.74
N HIS A 433 -3.27 -12.79 -14.69
CA HIS A 433 -2.52 -13.34 -15.80
C HIS A 433 -2.82 -14.81 -16.09
N GLN A 434 -3.51 -15.53 -15.18
CA GLN A 434 -3.90 -16.92 -15.39
C GLN A 434 -5.15 -17.05 -16.25
N ASN A 435 -6.11 -16.16 -16.08
CA ASN A 435 -7.45 -16.27 -16.70
C ASN A 435 -7.90 -15.02 -17.47
N GLY A 436 -7.14 -13.91 -17.42
CA GLY A 436 -7.46 -12.69 -18.14
C GLY A 436 -8.58 -11.84 -17.52
N THR A 437 -8.97 -12.12 -16.28
CA THR A 437 -9.91 -11.27 -15.53
C THR A 437 -9.24 -9.97 -15.14
N LEU A 438 -9.91 -8.83 -15.40
CA LEU A 438 -9.47 -7.52 -14.93
C LEU A 438 -10.17 -7.18 -13.62
N TRP A 439 -9.39 -6.80 -12.62
CA TRP A 439 -9.87 -6.32 -11.32
C TRP A 439 -9.64 -4.82 -11.19
N VAL A 440 -10.62 -4.09 -10.65
CA VAL A 440 -10.58 -2.62 -10.52
C VAL A 440 -11.09 -2.20 -9.16
N THR A 441 -10.34 -1.33 -8.48
CA THR A 441 -10.79 -0.73 -7.21
C THR A 441 -11.73 0.45 -7.45
N GLY A 442 -12.89 0.47 -6.78
CA GLY A 442 -13.85 1.59 -6.70
C GLY A 442 -13.56 2.44 -5.47
N TYR A 443 -12.57 3.33 -5.58
CA TYR A 443 -12.01 4.10 -4.48
C TYR A 443 -13.02 4.96 -3.73
N SER A 444 -13.95 5.54 -4.46
CA SER A 444 -14.87 6.51 -3.90
C SER A 444 -16.05 5.89 -3.15
N GLU A 445 -16.32 4.60 -3.34
CA GLU A 445 -17.49 3.94 -2.76
C GLU A 445 -17.18 2.58 -2.07
N GLY A 446 -15.90 2.23 -1.91
CA GLY A 446 -15.53 1.01 -1.20
C GLY A 446 -15.86 -0.28 -1.95
N MET A 447 -15.63 -0.33 -3.27
CA MET A 447 -16.00 -1.45 -4.13
C MET A 447 -14.80 -2.11 -4.79
N LEU A 448 -14.96 -3.38 -5.16
CA LEU A 448 -14.08 -4.13 -6.04
C LEU A 448 -14.89 -4.61 -7.25
N ALA A 449 -14.47 -4.28 -8.46
CA ALA A 449 -15.07 -4.79 -9.69
C ALA A 449 -14.25 -5.93 -10.28
N ARG A 450 -14.92 -7.03 -10.63
CA ARG A 450 -14.45 -8.11 -11.48
C ARG A 450 -14.95 -7.87 -12.91
N ILE A 451 -14.06 -7.80 -13.87
CA ILE A 451 -14.37 -7.47 -15.26
C ILE A 451 -13.88 -8.59 -16.17
N THR A 452 -14.79 -9.10 -16.99
CA THR A 452 -14.46 -10.00 -18.10
C THR A 452 -14.48 -9.19 -19.38
N THR A 453 -13.32 -8.98 -19.97
CA THR A 453 -13.16 -8.17 -21.18
C THR A 453 -13.77 -8.83 -22.41
N ARG A 454 -14.30 -8.03 -23.35
CA ARG A 454 -14.87 -8.43 -24.63
C ARG A 454 -14.31 -7.51 -25.73
N SER A 455 -14.47 -7.89 -26.99
CA SER A 455 -14.02 -7.06 -28.13
C SER A 455 -14.62 -5.65 -28.14
N ASN A 456 -15.90 -5.53 -27.74
CA ASN A 456 -16.65 -4.27 -27.77
C ASN A 456 -17.20 -3.91 -26.38
N GLY A 457 -16.42 -4.08 -25.32
CA GLY A 457 -16.84 -3.76 -23.96
C GLY A 457 -16.39 -4.78 -22.93
N PHE A 458 -17.21 -5.00 -21.92
CA PHE A 458 -16.95 -5.98 -20.87
C PHE A 458 -18.25 -6.38 -20.14
N GLU A 459 -18.18 -7.49 -19.44
CA GLU A 459 -19.15 -7.87 -18.40
C GLU A 459 -18.51 -7.64 -17.03
N SER A 460 -19.30 -7.25 -16.04
CA SER A 460 -18.77 -6.96 -14.72
C SER A 460 -19.64 -7.51 -13.59
N LYS A 461 -18.99 -7.83 -12.48
CA LYS A 461 -19.62 -8.09 -11.18
C LYS A 461 -18.89 -7.25 -10.12
N VAL A 462 -19.66 -6.66 -9.21
CA VAL A 462 -19.14 -5.74 -8.20
C VAL A 462 -19.34 -6.32 -6.81
N TYR A 463 -18.35 -6.13 -5.93
CA TYR A 463 -18.33 -6.61 -4.56
C TYR A 463 -18.06 -5.43 -3.62
N ALA A 464 -18.91 -5.25 -2.62
CA ALA A 464 -18.67 -4.25 -1.57
C ALA A 464 -17.60 -4.76 -0.61
N LEU A 465 -16.60 -3.92 -0.31
CA LEU A 465 -15.66 -4.21 0.77
C LEU A 465 -16.39 -4.17 2.12
N PRO A 466 -16.01 -5.03 3.08
CA PRO A 466 -16.62 -5.06 4.40
C PRO A 466 -16.55 -3.71 5.11
N GLU A 467 -17.69 -3.25 5.61
CA GLU A 467 -17.80 -2.13 6.55
C GLU A 467 -17.93 -2.66 7.97
N PHE A 468 -17.28 -2.03 8.94
CA PHE A 468 -17.30 -2.45 10.34
C PHE A 468 -18.28 -1.64 11.18
N ALA A 469 -18.86 -0.62 10.59
CA ALA A 469 -20.01 0.13 11.05
C ALA A 469 -20.67 0.77 9.82
N GLU A 470 -22.01 0.83 9.80
CA GLU A 470 -22.77 1.37 8.67
C GLU A 470 -22.35 2.80 8.31
N GLY A 471 -22.05 3.03 7.03
CA GLY A 471 -21.65 4.34 6.51
C GLY A 471 -20.18 4.73 6.77
N TYR A 472 -19.33 3.81 7.21
CA TYR A 472 -17.91 4.05 7.50
C TYR A 472 -17.00 3.12 6.68
N GLY A 473 -17.25 3.04 5.39
CA GLY A 473 -16.58 2.12 4.48
C GLY A 473 -15.12 2.48 4.18
N PRO A 474 -14.36 1.48 3.73
CA PRO A 474 -12.99 1.63 3.29
C PRO A 474 -12.88 2.43 1.97
N ALA A 475 -11.66 2.88 1.66
CA ALA A 475 -11.29 3.54 0.40
C ALA A 475 -10.20 2.70 -0.31
N PRO A 476 -10.57 1.68 -1.10
CA PRO A 476 -9.62 0.77 -1.74
C PRO A 476 -8.76 1.51 -2.77
N TYR A 477 -7.46 1.62 -2.47
CA TYR A 477 -6.52 2.38 -3.28
C TYR A 477 -5.95 1.56 -4.43
N ALA A 478 -5.33 0.43 -4.12
CA ALA A 478 -4.66 -0.43 -5.07
C ALA A 478 -4.95 -1.90 -4.82
N LEU A 479 -4.56 -2.72 -5.76
CA LEU A 479 -4.71 -4.16 -5.67
C LEU A 479 -3.56 -4.88 -6.37
N GLY A 480 -3.32 -6.12 -5.96
CA GLY A 480 -2.48 -7.08 -6.64
C GLY A 480 -3.20 -8.41 -6.76
N VAL A 481 -3.00 -9.12 -7.86
CA VAL A 481 -3.50 -10.48 -8.04
C VAL A 481 -2.38 -11.46 -7.76
N HIS A 482 -2.59 -12.36 -6.80
CA HIS A 482 -1.57 -13.32 -6.39
C HIS A 482 -1.29 -14.30 -7.54
N PRO A 483 -0.01 -14.41 -8.00
CA PRO A 483 0.30 -15.09 -9.26
C PRO A 483 0.05 -16.60 -9.24
N LYS A 484 -0.04 -17.22 -8.07
CA LYS A 484 -0.25 -18.67 -7.92
C LYS A 484 -1.71 -19.03 -7.58
N THR A 485 -2.38 -18.20 -6.76
CA THR A 485 -3.74 -18.52 -6.25
C THR A 485 -4.84 -17.75 -6.96
N GLY A 486 -4.54 -16.66 -7.68
CA GLY A 486 -5.53 -15.77 -8.28
C GLY A 486 -6.30 -14.92 -7.26
N GLU A 487 -5.98 -15.01 -5.98
CA GLU A 487 -6.58 -14.19 -4.92
C GLU A 487 -6.20 -12.72 -5.10
N VAL A 488 -7.13 -11.82 -4.79
CA VAL A 488 -6.93 -10.39 -4.97
C VAL A 488 -6.62 -9.73 -3.63
N TRP A 489 -5.42 -9.21 -3.50
CA TRP A 489 -5.00 -8.44 -2.34
C TRP A 489 -5.27 -6.97 -2.59
N LEU A 490 -5.94 -6.31 -1.64
CA LEU A 490 -6.29 -4.89 -1.72
C LEU A 490 -5.76 -4.18 -0.48
N ASN A 491 -5.26 -2.99 -0.70
CA ASN A 491 -5.09 -2.04 0.38
C ASN A 491 -6.17 -0.96 0.31
N GLU A 492 -6.33 -0.25 1.42
CA GLU A 492 -7.22 0.87 1.52
C GLU A 492 -6.62 1.93 2.45
N ASN A 493 -7.14 3.13 2.41
CA ASN A 493 -6.48 4.27 3.02
C ASN A 493 -7.32 4.98 4.08
N MET A 494 -8.22 4.27 4.79
CA MET A 494 -9.11 4.91 5.77
C MET A 494 -9.34 4.10 7.05
N THR A 495 -9.22 2.77 7.00
CA THR A 495 -9.55 1.89 8.14
C THR A 495 -8.33 1.20 8.77
N ASP A 496 -7.12 1.45 8.23
CA ASP A 496 -5.87 0.78 8.62
C ASP A 496 -5.99 -0.75 8.53
N ARG A 497 -6.43 -1.23 7.35
CA ARG A 497 -6.68 -2.65 7.06
C ARG A 497 -6.20 -3.02 5.67
N PHE A 498 -5.86 -4.29 5.51
CA PHE A 498 -5.68 -4.96 4.23
C PHE A 498 -6.84 -5.92 4.00
N PHE A 499 -7.16 -6.16 2.75
CA PHE A 499 -8.21 -7.09 2.34
C PHE A 499 -7.65 -8.11 1.38
N ARG A 500 -8.04 -9.36 1.54
CA ARG A 500 -7.82 -10.43 0.59
C ARG A 500 -9.17 -10.94 0.12
N PHE A 501 -9.45 -10.80 -1.15
CA PHE A 501 -10.64 -11.35 -1.79
C PHE A 501 -10.32 -12.71 -2.38
N ILE A 502 -11.11 -13.72 -2.04
CA ILE A 502 -11.04 -15.09 -2.53
C ILE A 502 -12.10 -15.23 -3.63
N PRO A 503 -11.71 -15.24 -4.93
CA PRO A 503 -12.68 -15.16 -6.03
C PRO A 503 -13.64 -16.36 -6.13
N GLU A 504 -13.20 -17.55 -5.72
CA GLU A 504 -14.01 -18.78 -5.74
C GLU A 504 -15.09 -18.79 -4.66
N GLU A 505 -14.82 -18.16 -3.53
CA GLU A 505 -15.74 -18.05 -2.38
C GLU A 505 -16.53 -16.73 -2.41
N GLU A 506 -16.12 -15.78 -3.25
CA GLU A 506 -16.64 -14.41 -3.29
C GLU A 506 -16.60 -13.72 -1.91
N ARG A 507 -15.54 -13.96 -1.14
CA ARG A 507 -15.40 -13.56 0.27
C ARG A 507 -14.14 -12.73 0.48
N PHE A 508 -14.27 -11.71 1.34
CA PHE A 508 -13.14 -10.96 1.86
C PHE A 508 -12.63 -11.53 3.17
N VAL A 509 -11.32 -11.54 3.32
CA VAL A 509 -10.61 -11.70 4.59
C VAL A 509 -9.95 -10.38 4.91
N VAL A 510 -9.98 -9.97 6.18
CA VAL A 510 -9.52 -8.65 6.64
C VAL A 510 -8.35 -8.81 7.59
N TYR A 511 -7.28 -8.04 7.35
CA TYR A 511 -6.06 -8.04 8.15
C TYR A 511 -5.81 -6.64 8.71
N PRO A 512 -5.65 -6.47 10.04
CA PRO A 512 -5.23 -5.18 10.61
C PRO A 512 -3.84 -4.79 10.13
N ALA A 513 -3.64 -3.51 9.83
CA ALA A 513 -2.32 -2.97 9.60
C ALA A 513 -1.57 -2.79 10.93
N PRO A 514 -0.23 -2.94 10.96
CA PRO A 514 0.55 -2.82 12.18
C PRO A 514 0.57 -1.42 12.78
N LEU A 515 0.44 -0.41 11.93
CA LEU A 515 0.46 1.01 12.30
C LEU A 515 -0.87 1.69 11.95
N MET A 516 -1.15 2.81 12.59
CA MET A 516 -2.29 3.68 12.30
C MET A 516 -1.89 4.83 11.37
N GLY A 517 -2.87 5.35 10.63
CA GLY A 517 -2.64 6.42 9.67
C GLY A 517 -1.99 5.94 8.38
N THR A 518 -2.19 4.68 8.03
CA THR A 518 -1.58 4.04 6.86
C THR A 518 -2.02 4.68 5.54
N TYR A 519 -1.10 4.72 4.60
CA TYR A 519 -1.38 5.10 3.21
C TYR A 519 -0.55 4.23 2.28
N THR A 520 -1.08 3.05 1.99
CA THR A 520 -0.36 2.00 1.29
C THR A 520 -0.55 2.09 -0.22
N ARG A 521 0.39 1.47 -1.00
CA ARG A 521 0.49 1.60 -2.45
C ARG A 521 0.27 0.25 -3.14
N ASP A 522 0.81 0.07 -4.36
CA ASP A 522 0.67 -1.17 -5.13
C ASP A 522 1.18 -2.40 -4.36
N PHE A 523 0.55 -3.55 -4.63
CA PHE A 523 1.03 -4.84 -4.16
C PHE A 523 1.98 -5.49 -5.18
N SER A 524 3.02 -6.10 -4.64
CA SER A 524 3.90 -7.04 -5.32
C SER A 524 4.05 -8.31 -4.49
N PHE A 525 4.37 -9.43 -5.11
CA PHE A 525 4.44 -10.71 -4.43
C PHE A 525 5.85 -11.27 -4.48
N THR A 526 6.29 -11.89 -3.38
CA THR A 526 7.53 -12.66 -3.34
C THR A 526 7.34 -14.01 -4.04
N GLU A 527 8.43 -14.71 -4.33
CA GLU A 527 8.37 -16.03 -4.96
C GLU A 527 7.64 -17.06 -4.07
N ASP A 528 7.79 -16.95 -2.75
CA ASP A 528 7.10 -17.77 -1.75
C ASP A 528 5.68 -17.28 -1.43
N GLY A 529 5.20 -16.20 -2.06
CA GLY A 529 3.81 -15.77 -2.05
C GLY A 529 3.44 -14.71 -1.02
N LYS A 530 4.41 -14.06 -0.36
CA LYS A 530 4.11 -12.92 0.53
C LYS A 530 3.62 -11.72 -0.29
N ALA A 531 2.58 -11.07 0.20
CA ALA A 531 2.04 -9.84 -0.40
C ALA A 531 2.72 -8.61 0.21
N CYS A 532 3.50 -7.88 -0.59
CA CYS A 532 4.29 -6.74 -0.14
C CYS A 532 3.76 -5.42 -0.71
N THR A 533 3.73 -4.36 0.10
CA THR A 533 3.35 -3.00 -0.28
C THR A 533 4.19 -1.97 0.49
N SER A 534 4.29 -0.75 -0.03
CA SER A 534 4.86 0.38 0.71
C SER A 534 3.80 1.15 1.48
N ASN A 535 4.21 1.85 2.54
CA ASN A 535 3.33 2.63 3.40
C ASN A 535 3.91 4.04 3.63
N ASN A 536 3.21 5.07 3.16
CA ASN A 536 3.79 6.41 3.09
C ASN A 536 2.74 7.53 2.96
N PRO A 537 2.02 7.89 4.00
CA PRO A 537 1.18 9.09 3.93
C PRO A 537 2.03 10.35 3.72
N LEU A 538 1.45 11.35 3.08
CA LEU A 538 2.06 12.68 2.92
C LEU A 538 1.24 13.73 3.66
N PRO A 539 1.75 14.37 4.71
CA PRO A 539 3.10 14.24 5.26
C PRO A 539 3.29 12.94 6.06
N MET A 540 4.53 12.47 6.13
CA MET A 540 4.88 11.22 6.81
C MET A 540 4.48 11.19 8.29
N VAL A 541 4.43 12.34 8.95
CA VAL A 541 3.97 12.49 10.34
C VAL A 541 2.49 12.07 10.54
N ALA A 542 1.73 11.84 9.47
CA ALA A 542 0.38 11.28 9.55
C ALA A 542 0.38 9.77 9.85
N LEU A 543 1.48 9.09 9.58
CA LEU A 543 1.70 7.69 9.96
C LEU A 543 2.20 7.62 11.40
N GLU A 544 1.72 6.64 12.14
CA GLU A 544 2.24 6.31 13.47
C GLU A 544 3.76 6.04 13.39
N GLY A 545 4.52 6.69 14.26
CA GLY A 545 5.99 6.60 14.25
C GLY A 545 6.69 7.50 13.22
N GLY A 546 5.97 8.10 12.25
CA GLY A 546 6.48 9.13 11.35
C GLY A 546 7.55 8.68 10.35
N VAL A 547 7.72 7.39 10.11
CA VAL A 547 8.70 6.80 9.19
C VAL A 547 8.00 5.86 8.23
N GLY A 548 8.23 6.03 6.93
CA GLY A 548 7.69 5.11 5.90
C GLY A 548 8.31 3.72 6.00
N GLU A 549 7.60 2.75 5.46
CA GLU A 549 7.99 1.34 5.56
C GLU A 549 7.53 0.53 4.36
N ILE A 550 8.11 -0.66 4.22
CA ILE A 550 7.57 -1.76 3.43
C ILE A 550 6.89 -2.72 4.38
N ILE A 551 5.71 -3.18 4.01
CA ILE A 551 4.94 -4.19 4.74
C ILE A 551 4.80 -5.42 3.85
N CYS A 552 5.14 -6.60 4.35
CA CYS A 552 4.91 -7.87 3.68
C CYS A 552 4.04 -8.79 4.55
N ILE A 553 3.00 -9.38 3.98
CA ILE A 553 2.05 -10.25 4.66
C ILE A 553 2.25 -11.68 4.16
N GLU A 554 2.50 -12.60 5.07
CA GLU A 554 2.67 -14.02 4.83
C GLU A 554 1.49 -14.81 5.41
N LEU A 555 0.96 -15.73 4.63
CA LEU A 555 0.00 -16.73 5.10
C LEU A 555 0.73 -18.05 5.33
N LEU A 556 0.83 -18.46 6.59
CA LEU A 556 1.44 -19.72 6.97
C LEU A 556 0.51 -20.89 6.61
N GLU A 557 1.05 -21.98 6.09
CA GLU A 557 0.28 -23.17 5.71
C GLU A 557 -0.45 -23.77 6.92
N GLU A 558 0.24 -23.81 8.08
CA GLU A 558 -0.33 -24.28 9.35
C GLU A 558 -0.23 -23.17 10.40
N ALA A 559 -1.20 -23.13 11.31
CA ALA A 559 -1.07 -22.30 12.50
C ALA A 559 0.18 -22.71 13.28
N PRO A 560 0.99 -21.75 13.80
CA PRO A 560 2.10 -22.07 14.66
C PRO A 560 1.66 -22.97 15.80
N LEU A 561 2.46 -23.99 16.16
CA LEU A 561 2.14 -24.92 17.23
C LEU A 561 1.85 -24.15 18.51
N THR A 562 0.63 -24.32 19.04
CA THR A 562 0.21 -23.68 20.29
C THR A 562 1.08 -24.16 21.47
N ALA A 563 1.18 -23.34 22.52
CA ALA A 563 1.99 -23.64 23.69
C ALA A 563 1.70 -25.02 24.30
N SER A 564 0.44 -25.47 24.24
CA SER A 564 0.01 -26.80 24.73
C SER A 564 0.51 -27.97 23.89
N LYS A 565 0.68 -27.81 22.58
CA LYS A 565 1.19 -28.86 21.68
C LYS A 565 2.70 -29.01 21.75
N VAL A 566 3.46 -27.93 21.96
CA VAL A 566 4.92 -27.97 22.08
C VAL A 566 5.35 -28.70 23.37
N ALA A 567 4.64 -28.50 24.48
CA ALA A 567 4.93 -29.23 25.73
C ALA A 567 4.75 -30.75 25.59
N ASN A 568 3.86 -31.22 24.71
CA ASN A 568 3.65 -32.66 24.45
C ASN A 568 4.66 -33.26 23.48
N THR A 569 5.37 -32.45 22.69
CA THR A 569 6.37 -32.93 21.72
C THR A 569 7.77 -33.14 22.38
N GLU A 570 8.09 -32.35 23.43
CA GLU A 570 9.33 -32.53 24.20
C GLU A 570 9.36 -33.80 25.09
N VAL A 571 8.17 -34.39 25.38
CA VAL A 571 8.06 -35.63 26.19
C VAL A 571 8.19 -36.90 25.33
N ALA A 572 8.24 -36.82 24.03
CA ALA A 572 8.28 -37.96 23.11
C ALA A 572 9.70 -38.33 22.61
N ILE A 573 10.76 -37.70 23.15
CA ILE A 573 12.17 -38.07 22.85
C ILE A 573 12.77 -38.75 24.07
N HIS A 574 12.49 -40.06 24.21
CA HIS A 574 13.25 -40.99 24.99
C HIS A 574 13.72 -42.15 24.13
#